data_0957349a275b97389e1aa8ec20cdd2d2
#
_entry.id   0957349a275b97389e1aa8ec20cdd2d2
#
_cell.length_a   1.000
_cell.length_b   1.000
_cell.length_c   1.000
_cell.angle_alpha   90.00
_cell.angle_beta   90.00
_cell.angle_gamma   90.00
#
_symmetry.space_group_name_H-M   'P 1'
#
loop_
_entity.id
_entity.type
_entity.pdbx_description
1 polymer ?
#
loop_
_entity_poly.entity_id
_entity_poly.type
_entity_poly.pdbx_seq_one_letter_code
_entity_poly.pdbx_strand_id
1 'polypeptide(L)'
;REAMGQFIDIFGKENYFVELHSHGIPEQEKLIPDLVKLAKEFDLKVIASNDVHYVNGEDWQPHDVLLCIQTGAKIEDEKRMRYSGQQFYLKSREEMEMLFSEIPESITNVFAVAEMCEVKLPFGENNYPVYPLPPEVSSEFPKNADYLRGLCLAGFNGHYDLDYLDPEERPSTEAEPSKAMELSERLDYELGVIDKTGFNDY
;
A
#
# COMPACT_ATOMS: atom_id res chain seq x y z
N ARG A 1 -8.10 5.15 -27.40
CA ARG A 1 -7.04 5.76 -28.22
C ARG A 1 -6.45 6.99 -27.54
N GLU A 2 -7.26 7.96 -27.17
CA GLU A 2 -6.80 9.19 -26.49
C GLU A 2 -6.02 8.88 -25.20
N ALA A 3 -6.59 8.08 -24.30
CA ALA A 3 -5.92 7.67 -23.06
C ALA A 3 -4.60 6.92 -23.32
N MET A 4 -4.55 6.08 -24.35
CA MET A 4 -3.33 5.37 -24.73
C MET A 4 -2.23 6.33 -25.21
N GLY A 5 -2.60 7.36 -26.02
CA GLY A 5 -1.67 8.42 -26.41
C GLY A 5 -1.11 9.18 -25.18
N GLN A 6 -1.97 9.55 -24.26
CA GLN A 6 -1.56 10.22 -23.01
C GLN A 6 -0.59 9.37 -22.16
N PHE A 7 -0.84 8.06 -22.02
CA PHE A 7 0.06 7.19 -21.28
C PHE A 7 1.40 6.97 -21.99
N ILE A 8 1.40 6.91 -23.32
CA ILE A 8 2.65 6.86 -24.12
C ILE A 8 3.46 8.14 -23.91
N ASP A 9 2.82 9.31 -23.88
CA ASP A 9 3.49 10.59 -23.66
C ASP A 9 4.08 10.70 -22.23
N ILE A 10 3.43 10.06 -21.22
CA ILE A 10 3.88 10.09 -19.81
C ILE A 10 5.01 9.09 -19.57
N PHE A 11 4.85 7.85 -20.01
CA PHE A 11 5.75 6.73 -19.65
C PHE A 11 6.80 6.41 -20.69
N GLY A 12 6.64 6.90 -21.90
CA GLY A 12 7.41 6.44 -23.07
C GLY A 12 6.81 5.15 -23.65
N LYS A 13 6.96 5.00 -24.94
CA LYS A 13 6.41 3.88 -25.71
C LYS A 13 7.00 2.53 -25.28
N GLU A 14 8.28 2.51 -24.95
CA GLU A 14 9.04 1.33 -24.52
C GLU A 14 8.62 0.82 -23.14
N ASN A 15 8.00 1.66 -22.32
CA ASN A 15 7.58 1.35 -20.95
C ASN A 15 6.07 1.13 -20.84
N TYR A 16 5.33 1.22 -21.96
CA TYR A 16 3.88 1.08 -21.97
C TYR A 16 3.45 -0.15 -22.77
N PHE A 17 2.70 -1.03 -22.15
CA PHE A 17 2.27 -2.32 -22.70
C PHE A 17 0.75 -2.40 -22.71
N VAL A 18 0.20 -3.15 -23.68
CA VAL A 18 -1.23 -3.49 -23.69
C VAL A 18 -1.40 -4.85 -23.03
N GLU A 19 -2.07 -4.85 -21.89
CA GLU A 19 -2.31 -6.05 -21.10
C GLU A 19 -3.56 -6.78 -21.59
N LEU A 20 -3.46 -8.09 -21.71
CA LEU A 20 -4.53 -8.99 -22.14
C LEU A 20 -4.90 -9.93 -21.00
N HIS A 21 -6.19 -9.99 -20.67
CA HIS A 21 -6.76 -10.91 -19.68
C HIS A 21 -7.76 -11.86 -20.36
N SER A 22 -7.75 -13.13 -19.95
CA SER A 22 -8.73 -14.13 -20.38
C SER A 22 -9.11 -15.02 -19.19
N HIS A 23 -10.27 -14.75 -18.61
CA HIS A 23 -10.83 -15.51 -17.47
C HIS A 23 -12.15 -16.22 -17.84
N GLY A 24 -12.41 -16.41 -19.14
CA GLY A 24 -13.67 -16.95 -19.63
C GLY A 24 -14.84 -15.96 -19.52
N ILE A 25 -14.56 -14.67 -19.38
CA ILE A 25 -15.55 -13.59 -19.35
C ILE A 25 -15.81 -13.14 -20.80
N PRO A 26 -17.07 -13.23 -21.30
CA PRO A 26 -17.38 -12.92 -22.69
C PRO A 26 -16.96 -11.52 -23.14
N GLU A 27 -16.96 -10.54 -22.26
CA GLU A 27 -16.55 -9.17 -22.53
C GLU A 27 -15.04 -9.08 -22.76
N GLN A 28 -14.23 -9.83 -22.01
CA GLN A 28 -12.78 -9.90 -22.20
C GLN A 28 -12.46 -10.54 -23.57
N GLU A 29 -13.09 -11.66 -23.88
CA GLU A 29 -12.87 -12.36 -25.16
C GLU A 29 -13.19 -11.46 -26.37
N LYS A 30 -14.22 -10.62 -26.28
CA LYS A 30 -14.56 -9.65 -27.33
C LYS A 30 -13.53 -8.51 -27.44
N LEU A 31 -12.93 -8.12 -26.32
CA LEU A 31 -11.96 -7.01 -26.31
C LEU A 31 -10.57 -7.38 -26.82
N ILE A 32 -10.14 -8.63 -26.65
CA ILE A 32 -8.78 -9.08 -27.03
C ILE A 32 -8.43 -8.71 -28.46
N PRO A 33 -9.24 -9.02 -29.52
CA PRO A 33 -8.91 -8.65 -30.88
C PRO A 33 -8.76 -7.14 -31.10
N ASP A 34 -9.61 -6.36 -30.47
CA ASP A 34 -9.58 -4.89 -30.58
C ASP A 34 -8.35 -4.30 -29.87
N LEU A 35 -7.97 -4.85 -28.71
CA LEU A 35 -6.75 -4.46 -27.99
C LEU A 35 -5.50 -4.78 -28.76
N VAL A 36 -5.42 -5.98 -29.38
CA VAL A 36 -4.29 -6.38 -30.23
C VAL A 36 -4.18 -5.48 -31.48
N LYS A 37 -5.33 -5.15 -32.09
CA LYS A 37 -5.36 -4.21 -33.22
C LYS A 37 -4.89 -2.82 -32.79
N LEU A 38 -5.34 -2.35 -31.65
CA LEU A 38 -4.97 -1.04 -31.11
C LEU A 38 -3.47 -1.01 -30.75
N ALA A 39 -2.95 -2.07 -30.13
CA ALA A 39 -1.52 -2.20 -29.86
C ALA A 39 -0.68 -2.11 -31.15
N LYS A 40 -1.09 -2.77 -32.22
CA LYS A 40 -0.43 -2.68 -33.53
C LYS A 40 -0.49 -1.28 -34.15
N GLU A 41 -1.61 -0.57 -34.01
CA GLU A 41 -1.74 0.82 -34.51
C GLU A 41 -0.77 1.79 -33.83
N PHE A 42 -0.52 1.61 -32.52
CA PHE A 42 0.41 2.42 -31.74
C PHE A 42 1.82 1.82 -31.69
N ASP A 43 2.04 0.66 -32.35
CA ASP A 43 3.28 -0.10 -32.32
C ASP A 43 3.73 -0.39 -30.86
N LEU A 44 2.81 -0.88 -30.05
CA LEU A 44 3.00 -1.30 -28.66
C LEU A 44 3.08 -2.81 -28.55
N LYS A 45 3.82 -3.28 -27.56
CA LYS A 45 3.85 -4.70 -27.20
C LYS A 45 2.59 -5.08 -26.42
N VAL A 46 2.09 -6.29 -26.65
CA VAL A 46 1.04 -6.91 -25.83
C VAL A 46 1.68 -7.84 -24.82
N ILE A 47 1.11 -7.92 -23.62
CA ILE A 47 1.47 -8.88 -22.57
C ILE A 47 0.23 -9.61 -22.07
N ALA A 48 0.38 -10.88 -21.71
CA ALA A 48 -0.67 -11.65 -21.05
C ALA A 48 -0.46 -11.66 -19.54
N SER A 49 -1.50 -11.41 -18.79
CA SER A 49 -1.47 -11.55 -17.34
C SER A 49 -2.68 -12.34 -16.82
N ASN A 50 -2.63 -12.78 -15.57
CA ASN A 50 -3.59 -13.75 -15.05
C ASN A 50 -4.46 -13.21 -13.91
N ASP A 51 -4.27 -12.01 -13.40
CA ASP A 51 -5.09 -11.41 -12.34
C ASP A 51 -5.42 -12.42 -11.19
N VAL A 52 -4.37 -13.01 -10.59
CA VAL A 52 -4.49 -14.12 -9.64
C VAL A 52 -5.10 -13.66 -8.33
N HIS A 53 -6.17 -14.33 -7.88
CA HIS A 53 -6.84 -14.08 -6.62
C HIS A 53 -6.78 -15.28 -5.66
N TYR A 54 -6.48 -16.47 -6.15
CA TYR A 54 -6.30 -17.69 -5.38
C TYR A 54 -5.35 -18.66 -6.10
N VAL A 55 -4.84 -19.66 -5.37
CA VAL A 55 -3.76 -20.52 -5.87
C VAL A 55 -4.28 -21.63 -6.78
N ASN A 56 -5.24 -22.44 -6.32
CA ASN A 56 -5.73 -23.57 -7.09
C ASN A 56 -7.12 -23.27 -7.68
N GLY A 57 -7.48 -23.94 -8.76
CA GLY A 57 -8.75 -23.73 -9.44
C GLY A 57 -9.99 -23.94 -8.55
N GLU A 58 -9.91 -24.85 -7.58
CA GLU A 58 -10.99 -25.13 -6.61
C GLU A 58 -11.11 -24.07 -5.50
N ASP A 59 -10.11 -23.21 -5.30
CA ASP A 59 -10.08 -22.20 -4.22
C ASP A 59 -11.04 -21.01 -4.47
N TRP A 60 -11.77 -21.00 -5.59
CA TRP A 60 -12.78 -19.97 -5.84
C TRP A 60 -13.90 -19.95 -4.78
N GLN A 61 -14.23 -21.10 -4.17
CA GLN A 61 -15.28 -21.17 -3.13
C GLN A 61 -14.84 -20.48 -1.83
N PRO A 62 -13.69 -20.81 -1.20
CA PRO A 62 -13.21 -20.07 -0.04
C PRO A 62 -12.95 -18.60 -0.36
N HIS A 63 -12.50 -18.25 -1.58
CA HIS A 63 -12.34 -16.85 -2.00
C HIS A 63 -13.71 -16.11 -2.02
N ASP A 64 -14.78 -16.73 -2.50
CA ASP A 64 -16.12 -16.15 -2.49
C ASP A 64 -16.62 -15.89 -1.06
N VAL A 65 -16.29 -16.78 -0.11
CA VAL A 65 -16.57 -16.57 1.34
C VAL A 65 -15.77 -15.38 1.89
N LEU A 66 -14.48 -15.24 1.51
CA LEU A 66 -13.67 -14.10 1.93
C LEU A 66 -14.24 -12.77 1.43
N LEU A 67 -14.77 -12.72 0.22
CA LEU A 67 -15.47 -11.54 -0.30
C LEU A 67 -16.68 -11.17 0.55
N CYS A 68 -17.45 -12.18 1.01
CA CYS A 68 -18.57 -11.95 1.92
C CYS A 68 -18.11 -11.35 3.25
N ILE A 69 -17.03 -11.86 3.85
CA ILE A 69 -16.47 -11.34 5.11
C ILE A 69 -16.02 -9.90 4.92
N GLN A 70 -15.28 -9.61 3.85
CA GLN A 70 -14.76 -8.28 3.55
C GLN A 70 -15.88 -7.23 3.34
N THR A 71 -16.98 -7.64 2.72
CA THR A 71 -18.08 -6.73 2.36
C THR A 71 -19.25 -6.74 3.36
N GLY A 72 -19.17 -7.55 4.43
CA GLY A 72 -20.25 -7.71 5.40
C GLY A 72 -21.51 -8.38 4.83
N ALA A 73 -21.38 -9.15 3.73
CA ALA A 73 -22.45 -9.85 3.06
C ALA A 73 -22.55 -11.33 3.47
N LYS A 74 -23.65 -11.97 3.17
CA LYS A 74 -23.85 -13.41 3.32
C LYS A 74 -23.77 -14.11 1.98
N ILE A 75 -23.44 -15.40 1.99
CA ILE A 75 -23.32 -16.22 0.78
C ILE A 75 -24.64 -16.27 0.00
N GLU A 76 -25.77 -16.26 0.71
CA GLU A 76 -27.12 -16.34 0.15
C GLU A 76 -27.61 -15.02 -0.44
N ASP A 77 -26.93 -13.89 -0.17
CA ASP A 77 -27.36 -12.58 -0.66
C ASP A 77 -27.27 -12.53 -2.18
N GLU A 78 -28.35 -12.20 -2.85
CA GLU A 78 -28.40 -12.12 -4.32
C GLU A 78 -27.55 -10.96 -4.86
N LYS A 79 -27.60 -9.81 -4.18
CA LYS A 79 -26.90 -8.58 -4.57
C LYS A 79 -25.64 -8.39 -3.73
N ARG A 80 -24.61 -9.17 -3.98
CA ARG A 80 -23.29 -9.04 -3.32
C ARG A 80 -22.16 -9.01 -4.33
N MET A 81 -21.00 -8.59 -3.91
CA MET A 81 -19.79 -8.68 -4.71
C MET A 81 -19.45 -10.15 -5.01
N ARG A 82 -19.27 -10.46 -6.28
CA ARG A 82 -18.85 -11.78 -6.79
C ARG A 82 -17.93 -11.60 -7.98
N TYR A 83 -17.01 -12.51 -8.15
CA TYR A 83 -16.26 -12.61 -9.40
C TYR A 83 -17.09 -13.34 -10.45
N SER A 84 -17.04 -12.84 -11.69
CA SER A 84 -17.67 -13.50 -12.83
C SER A 84 -16.74 -14.61 -13.33
N GLY A 85 -17.04 -15.85 -12.96
CA GLY A 85 -16.23 -17.01 -13.34
C GLY A 85 -15.30 -17.51 -12.24
N GLN A 86 -14.54 -18.56 -12.54
CA GLN A 86 -13.69 -19.31 -11.60
C GLN A 86 -12.26 -19.44 -12.11
N GLN A 87 -11.83 -18.53 -12.98
CA GLN A 87 -10.57 -18.61 -13.70
C GLN A 87 -9.48 -17.67 -13.17
N PHE A 88 -9.60 -17.23 -11.91
CA PHE A 88 -8.67 -16.29 -11.26
C PHE A 88 -7.61 -17.01 -10.40
N TYR A 89 -7.32 -18.28 -10.72
CA TYR A 89 -6.28 -19.07 -10.05
C TYR A 89 -4.91 -18.87 -10.72
N LEU A 90 -3.85 -19.25 -10.01
CA LEU A 90 -2.49 -19.21 -10.53
C LEU A 90 -2.29 -20.29 -11.61
N LYS A 91 -2.51 -19.91 -12.84
CA LYS A 91 -2.33 -20.80 -14.00
C LYS A 91 -0.85 -21.15 -14.22
N SER A 92 -0.60 -22.37 -14.65
CA SER A 92 0.73 -22.78 -15.10
C SER A 92 1.13 -22.05 -16.39
N ARG A 93 2.41 -22.11 -16.72
CA ARG A 93 2.92 -21.58 -17.97
C ARG A 93 2.23 -22.21 -19.17
N GLU A 94 2.06 -23.52 -19.17
CA GLU A 94 1.43 -24.29 -20.23
C GLU A 94 -0.04 -23.90 -20.42
N GLU A 95 -0.76 -23.66 -19.33
CA GLU A 95 -2.14 -23.17 -19.37
C GLU A 95 -2.22 -21.77 -19.99
N MET A 96 -1.31 -20.88 -19.62
CA MET A 96 -1.24 -19.52 -20.19
C MET A 96 -0.86 -19.56 -21.68
N GLU A 97 0.11 -20.40 -22.08
CA GLU A 97 0.49 -20.60 -23.48
C GLU A 97 -0.67 -21.15 -24.33
N MET A 98 -1.47 -22.07 -23.79
CA MET A 98 -2.68 -22.56 -24.47
C MET A 98 -3.75 -21.45 -24.58
N LEU A 99 -3.97 -20.70 -23.51
CA LEU A 99 -4.99 -19.65 -23.46
C LEU A 99 -4.73 -18.53 -24.47
N PHE A 100 -3.47 -18.18 -24.67
CA PHE A 100 -3.03 -17.14 -25.59
C PHE A 100 -2.31 -17.70 -26.85
N SER A 101 -2.65 -18.92 -27.26
CA SER A 101 -2.00 -19.59 -28.42
C SER A 101 -2.11 -18.81 -29.72
N GLU A 102 -3.16 -18.01 -29.90
CA GLU A 102 -3.37 -17.15 -31.07
C GLU A 102 -2.51 -15.85 -31.01
N ILE A 103 -1.92 -15.55 -29.86
CA ILE A 103 -1.12 -14.33 -29.61
C ILE A 103 0.13 -14.70 -28.81
N PRO A 104 1.01 -15.58 -29.33
CA PRO A 104 2.14 -16.13 -28.57
C PRO A 104 3.13 -15.05 -28.12
N GLU A 105 3.23 -13.94 -28.84
CA GLU A 105 4.04 -12.80 -28.44
C GLU A 105 3.61 -12.19 -27.11
N SER A 106 2.35 -12.32 -26.70
CA SER A 106 1.87 -11.83 -25.41
C SER A 106 2.52 -12.56 -24.22
N ILE A 107 2.89 -13.82 -24.40
CA ILE A 107 3.61 -14.63 -23.42
C ILE A 107 5.11 -14.30 -23.43
N THR A 108 5.73 -14.22 -24.61
CA THR A 108 7.17 -13.93 -24.72
C THR A 108 7.51 -12.52 -24.24
N ASN A 109 6.63 -11.55 -24.46
CA ASN A 109 6.83 -10.18 -23.99
C ASN A 109 6.81 -10.05 -22.46
N VAL A 110 6.18 -10.98 -21.72
CA VAL A 110 6.25 -11.01 -20.24
C VAL A 110 7.69 -11.17 -19.76
N PHE A 111 8.48 -12.01 -20.42
CA PHE A 111 9.91 -12.17 -20.09
C PHE A 111 10.70 -10.89 -20.39
N ALA A 112 10.39 -10.20 -21.48
CA ALA A 112 11.02 -8.92 -21.79
C ALA A 112 10.71 -7.87 -20.70
N VAL A 113 9.49 -7.82 -20.16
CA VAL A 113 9.15 -6.95 -19.03
C VAL A 113 9.94 -7.35 -17.77
N ALA A 114 10.05 -8.64 -17.48
CA ALA A 114 10.82 -9.12 -16.32
C ALA A 114 12.30 -8.73 -16.42
N GLU A 115 12.90 -8.79 -17.62
CA GLU A 115 14.28 -8.37 -17.87
C GLU A 115 14.50 -6.85 -17.72
N MET A 116 13.45 -6.04 -17.94
CA MET A 116 13.49 -4.59 -17.73
C MET A 116 13.43 -4.21 -16.23
N CYS A 117 13.00 -5.12 -15.37
CA CYS A 117 12.81 -4.85 -13.94
C CYS A 117 14.09 -5.17 -13.17
N GLU A 118 14.68 -4.14 -12.54
CA GLU A 118 15.82 -4.27 -11.63
C GLU A 118 15.42 -3.72 -10.26
N VAL A 119 14.79 -4.57 -9.43
CA VAL A 119 14.28 -4.18 -8.11
C VAL A 119 15.21 -4.70 -7.01
N LYS A 120 15.71 -3.78 -6.19
CA LYS A 120 16.43 -4.11 -4.95
C LYS A 120 15.53 -3.81 -3.76
N LEU A 121 15.20 -4.83 -2.98
CA LEU A 121 14.44 -4.64 -1.75
C LEU A 121 15.41 -4.24 -0.62
N PRO A 122 15.24 -3.06 -0.02
CA PRO A 122 16.08 -2.60 1.09
C PRO A 122 15.65 -3.30 2.39
N PHE A 123 16.14 -4.52 2.61
CA PHE A 123 15.87 -5.26 3.85
C PHE A 123 16.63 -4.63 5.02
N GLY A 124 15.94 -4.40 6.13
CA GLY A 124 16.53 -3.84 7.36
C GLY A 124 16.64 -2.33 7.38
N GLU A 125 16.14 -1.65 6.36
CA GLU A 125 16.01 -0.19 6.34
C GLU A 125 14.58 0.21 6.73
N ASN A 126 14.46 1.07 7.74
CA ASN A 126 13.18 1.64 8.13
C ASN A 126 12.93 2.90 7.31
N ASN A 127 12.02 2.82 6.35
CA ASN A 127 11.59 3.95 5.51
C ASN A 127 10.36 4.64 6.13
N TYR A 128 10.46 5.04 7.40
CA TYR A 128 9.41 5.84 8.01
C TYR A 128 9.42 7.28 7.45
N PRO A 129 8.25 7.91 7.32
CA PRO A 129 8.21 9.32 6.95
C PRO A 129 8.96 10.16 7.99
N VAL A 130 9.78 11.09 7.52
CA VAL A 130 10.48 12.07 8.36
C VAL A 130 9.63 13.34 8.39
N TYR A 131 9.25 13.79 9.59
CA TYR A 131 8.51 15.03 9.73
C TYR A 131 9.42 16.23 9.44
N PRO A 132 9.14 17.05 8.42
CA PRO A 132 9.95 18.22 8.12
C PRO A 132 9.64 19.32 9.15
N LEU A 133 10.62 19.65 9.99
CA LEU A 133 10.45 20.77 10.94
C LEU A 133 10.17 22.08 10.19
N PRO A 134 9.13 22.82 10.59
CA PRO A 134 8.89 24.14 10.03
C PRO A 134 10.10 25.06 10.20
N PRO A 135 10.47 25.86 9.18
CA PRO A 135 11.64 26.75 9.26
C PRO A 135 11.63 27.70 10.46
N GLU A 136 10.44 28.11 10.88
CA GLU A 136 10.22 29.06 11.98
C GLU A 136 10.62 28.48 13.34
N VAL A 137 10.50 27.16 13.50
CA VAL A 137 10.78 26.47 14.77
C VAL A 137 12.10 25.70 14.77
N SER A 138 12.70 25.48 13.61
CA SER A 138 13.93 24.69 13.48
C SER A 138 15.16 25.30 14.19
N SER A 139 15.15 26.62 14.45
CA SER A 139 16.20 27.29 15.24
C SER A 139 16.06 27.06 16.74
N GLU A 140 14.84 26.88 17.24
CA GLU A 140 14.52 26.62 18.64
C GLU A 140 14.56 25.11 18.94
N PHE A 141 14.07 24.31 18.00
CA PHE A 141 14.00 22.84 18.11
C PHE A 141 14.85 22.20 16.99
N PRO A 142 16.13 21.91 17.26
CA PRO A 142 17.02 21.34 16.24
C PRO A 142 16.72 19.87 15.90
N LYS A 143 15.92 19.19 16.72
CA LYS A 143 15.52 17.79 16.53
C LYS A 143 14.01 17.63 16.65
N ASN A 144 13.43 16.69 15.92
CA ASN A 144 12.02 16.38 15.98
C ASN A 144 11.56 15.90 17.37
N ALA A 145 12.42 15.20 18.10
CA ALA A 145 12.17 14.81 19.50
C ALA A 145 11.95 16.03 20.41
N ASP A 146 12.78 17.07 20.26
CA ASP A 146 12.69 18.30 21.06
C ASP A 146 11.39 19.07 20.70
N TYR A 147 11.06 19.12 19.41
CA TYR A 147 9.83 19.76 18.94
C TYR A 147 8.58 19.02 19.42
N LEU A 148 8.55 17.68 19.32
CA LEU A 148 7.47 16.86 19.84
C LEU A 148 7.27 17.09 21.35
N ARG A 149 8.36 17.10 22.13
CA ARG A 149 8.32 17.41 23.55
C ARG A 149 7.76 18.81 23.81
N GLY A 150 8.22 19.81 23.06
CA GLY A 150 7.74 21.20 23.16
C GLY A 150 6.24 21.31 22.93
N LEU A 151 5.72 20.64 21.89
CA LEU A 151 4.27 20.58 21.62
C LEU A 151 3.49 19.91 22.74
N CYS A 152 4.00 18.81 23.29
CA CYS A 152 3.36 18.10 24.41
C CYS A 152 3.31 18.98 25.66
N LEU A 153 4.41 19.66 26.00
CA LEU A 153 4.46 20.56 27.14
C LEU A 153 3.53 21.75 26.98
N ALA A 154 3.53 22.38 25.81
CA ALA A 154 2.60 23.48 25.49
C ALA A 154 1.12 23.07 25.59
N GLY A 155 0.81 21.82 25.20
CA GLY A 155 -0.55 21.26 25.28
C GLY A 155 -0.94 20.73 26.67
N PHE A 156 0.00 20.49 27.57
CA PHE A 156 -0.26 19.78 28.84
C PHE A 156 -1.26 20.51 29.72
N ASN A 157 -1.03 21.81 30.00
CA ASN A 157 -1.94 22.64 30.79
C ASN A 157 -3.32 22.73 30.12
N GLY A 158 -3.38 23.01 28.83
CA GLY A 158 -4.64 23.13 28.09
C GLY A 158 -5.49 21.85 28.07
N HIS A 159 -4.84 20.69 28.15
CA HIS A 159 -5.54 19.41 28.15
C HIS A 159 -5.97 18.92 29.54
N TYR A 160 -5.15 19.16 30.54
CA TYR A 160 -5.37 18.63 31.89
C TYR A 160 -5.77 19.68 32.91
N ASP A 161 -5.68 20.98 32.60
CA ASP A 161 -5.82 22.10 33.56
C ASP A 161 -4.84 21.97 34.75
N LEU A 162 -3.62 21.49 34.45
CA LEU A 162 -2.54 21.24 35.41
C LEU A 162 -1.22 21.66 34.78
N ASP A 163 -0.28 22.11 35.61
CA ASP A 163 1.08 22.42 35.13
C ASP A 163 1.93 21.15 35.09
N TYR A 164 2.74 21.04 34.03
CA TYR A 164 3.75 19.99 33.96
C TYR A 164 4.83 20.24 35.00
N LEU A 165 5.23 19.20 35.71
CA LEU A 165 6.29 19.24 36.72
C LEU A 165 7.58 18.66 36.12
N ASP A 166 8.64 19.46 36.05
CA ASP A 166 9.94 18.99 35.63
C ASP A 166 10.48 17.93 36.60
N PRO A 167 11.25 16.93 36.12
CA PRO A 167 11.83 15.88 36.96
C PRO A 167 12.59 16.40 38.19
N GLU A 168 13.25 17.56 38.05
CA GLU A 168 14.02 18.20 39.12
C GLU A 168 13.12 18.88 40.19
N GLU A 169 11.90 19.24 39.84
CA GLU A 169 10.93 19.90 40.69
C GLU A 169 9.98 18.90 41.41
N ARG A 170 10.06 17.61 41.06
CA ARG A 170 9.21 16.59 41.68
C ARG A 170 9.62 16.30 43.11
N PRO A 171 8.68 16.34 44.05
CA PRO A 171 9.00 16.05 45.44
C PRO A 171 9.43 14.58 45.62
N SER A 172 10.56 14.37 46.30
CA SER A 172 11.14 13.03 46.49
C SER A 172 10.44 12.19 47.56
N THR A 173 9.46 12.73 48.29
CA THR A 173 8.92 12.14 49.52
C THR A 173 7.42 12.37 49.73
N GLU A 174 6.59 12.40 48.69
CA GLU A 174 5.13 12.44 48.91
C GLU A 174 4.59 11.02 49.14
N ALA A 175 3.77 10.84 50.14
CA ALA A 175 3.13 9.56 50.46
C ALA A 175 2.11 9.15 49.39
N GLU A 176 1.52 10.14 48.69
CA GLU A 176 0.67 9.96 47.49
C GLU A 176 1.03 11.01 46.46
N PRO A 177 1.44 10.61 45.21
CA PRO A 177 1.82 11.56 44.16
C PRO A 177 0.59 12.40 43.74
N SER A 178 0.82 13.69 43.51
CA SER A 178 -0.24 14.56 42.98
C SER A 178 -0.59 14.12 41.55
N LYS A 179 -1.80 14.46 41.08
CA LYS A 179 -2.24 14.12 39.73
C LYS A 179 -1.33 14.75 38.65
N ALA A 180 -0.82 15.94 38.89
CA ALA A 180 0.15 16.60 38.03
C ALA A 180 1.47 15.79 37.94
N MET A 181 1.95 15.24 39.07
CA MET A 181 3.14 14.40 39.10
C MET A 181 2.94 13.11 38.32
N GLU A 182 1.85 12.37 38.54
CA GLU A 182 1.53 11.14 37.79
C GLU A 182 1.49 11.37 36.28
N LEU A 183 0.82 12.44 35.84
CA LEU A 183 0.69 12.75 34.41
C LEU A 183 2.00 13.23 33.79
N SER A 184 2.82 13.98 34.54
CA SER A 184 4.14 14.42 34.10
C SER A 184 5.10 13.24 33.95
N GLU A 185 5.10 12.31 34.90
CA GLU A 185 5.89 11.06 34.81
C GLU A 185 5.43 10.19 33.64
N ARG A 186 4.12 10.11 33.41
CA ARG A 186 3.57 9.37 32.30
C ARG A 186 3.98 9.97 30.96
N LEU A 187 3.94 11.30 30.81
CA LEU A 187 4.36 12.00 29.61
C LEU A 187 5.86 11.74 29.32
N ASP A 188 6.71 11.85 30.33
CA ASP A 188 8.14 11.58 30.17
C ASP A 188 8.43 10.13 29.77
N TYR A 189 7.68 9.20 30.37
CA TYR A 189 7.77 7.78 30.00
C TYR A 189 7.41 7.55 28.53
N GLU A 190 6.27 8.08 28.07
CA GLU A 190 5.81 7.90 26.68
C GLU A 190 6.75 8.54 25.67
N LEU A 191 7.20 9.77 25.93
CA LEU A 191 8.19 10.45 25.07
C LEU A 191 9.51 9.68 25.04
N GLY A 192 9.94 9.13 26.19
CA GLY A 192 11.12 8.30 26.26
C GLY A 192 11.02 7.00 25.48
N VAL A 193 9.83 6.38 25.43
CA VAL A 193 9.57 5.20 24.59
C VAL A 193 9.62 5.56 23.09
N ILE A 194 8.97 6.67 22.70
CA ILE A 194 8.95 7.16 21.33
C ILE A 194 10.38 7.44 20.85
N ASP A 195 11.16 8.15 21.65
CA ASP A 195 12.56 8.49 21.34
C ASP A 195 13.44 7.23 21.22
N LYS A 196 13.35 6.32 22.20
CA LYS A 196 14.13 5.08 22.22
C LYS A 196 13.82 4.17 21.03
N THR A 197 12.61 4.20 20.53
CA THR A 197 12.17 3.39 19.38
C THR A 197 12.38 4.09 18.03
N GLY A 198 12.79 5.38 18.05
CA GLY A 198 13.06 6.15 16.84
C GLY A 198 11.81 6.63 16.09
N PHE A 199 10.66 6.81 16.78
CA PHE A 199 9.40 7.21 16.18
C PHE A 199 9.06 8.70 16.36
N ASN A 200 10.04 9.56 16.62
CA ASN A 200 9.81 10.99 16.84
C ASN A 200 9.24 11.73 15.62
N ASP A 201 9.38 11.15 14.44
CA ASP A 201 8.92 11.71 13.17
C ASP A 201 7.53 11.22 12.76
N TYR A 202 6.99 10.22 13.45
CA TYR A 202 5.73 9.57 13.13
C TYR A 202 4.60 10.10 14.03
#